data_fcce6f358fe7c4522c48b73ed791d9eb
#
_entry.id   fcce6f358fe7c4522c48b73ed791d9eb
#
_cell.length_a   1.000
_cell.length_b   1.000
_cell.length_c   1.000
_cell.angle_alpha   90.00
_cell.angle_beta   90.00
_cell.angle_gamma   90.00
#
_symmetry.space_group_name_H-M   'P 1'
#
loop_
_entity.id
_entity.type
_entity.pdbx_description
1 polymer ?
#
loop_
_entity_poly.entity_id
_entity_poly.type
_entity_poly.pdbx_seq_one_letter_code
_entity_poly.pdbx_strand_id
1 'polypeptide(L)'
;MLRWKPAPVQITYLGYIGPVPLPELDYILCDNVTIPPDMDAEYSPKPLRIAGCYQANDSHLPVLPAVSRLSEGLPQDAFIYCCASHHYKITETMFTAWCDILAASPDAVLWLIDDNPESRAALSRHWQARGLAAGRLIFAPRVDPDRYRARLGLADLFLDTSPYNAGTIASDALRMGLPILSLQGRAFCARMASSLLTAIGLTDCIAHDMPDYVQRAIGIGADKGLHARLKAHLASGAWARTLGDSDGFTRRLEAAYHSVRLLPRASDHGFAAVHHQNLPGHIAGAV
;
A
#
# COMPACT_ATOMS: atom_id res chain seq x y z
N MET A 1 7.36 4.38 -25.85
CA MET A 1 8.80 4.46 -25.47
C MET A 1 9.33 3.08 -25.06
N LEU A 2 8.87 2.40 -24.02
CA LEU A 2 9.39 1.10 -23.53
C LEU A 2 9.37 -0.01 -24.60
N ARG A 3 8.38 -0.01 -25.48
CA ARG A 3 8.23 -0.98 -26.57
C ARG A 3 9.38 -0.96 -27.59
N TRP A 4 10.11 0.16 -27.69
CA TRP A 4 11.29 0.29 -28.56
C TRP A 4 12.54 -0.27 -27.92
N LYS A 5 12.45 -0.77 -26.70
CA LYS A 5 13.56 -1.30 -25.91
C LYS A 5 14.82 -0.40 -25.95
N PRO A 6 14.73 0.87 -25.51
CA PRO A 6 15.82 1.82 -25.59
C PRO A 6 17.01 1.46 -24.70
N ALA A 7 16.87 0.50 -23.80
CA ALA A 7 17.92 0.01 -22.92
C ALA A 7 18.05 -1.51 -22.99
N PRO A 8 19.26 -2.07 -22.80
CA PRO A 8 19.50 -3.52 -22.78
C PRO A 8 18.64 -4.27 -21.75
N VAL A 9 18.45 -3.68 -20.58
CA VAL A 9 17.60 -4.20 -19.51
C VAL A 9 16.55 -3.15 -19.16
N GLN A 10 15.30 -3.54 -19.14
CA GLN A 10 14.18 -2.68 -18.75
C GLN A 10 13.45 -3.31 -17.54
N ILE A 11 13.26 -2.51 -16.50
CA ILE A 11 12.67 -2.94 -15.24
C ILE A 11 11.44 -2.07 -14.96
N THR A 12 10.29 -2.71 -14.69
CA THR A 12 9.12 -1.99 -14.18
C THR A 12 9.20 -1.90 -12.66
N TYR A 13 8.89 -0.73 -12.11
CA TYR A 13 8.95 -0.48 -10.68
C TYR A 13 8.01 0.65 -10.26
N LEU A 14 7.25 0.43 -9.21
CA LEU A 14 6.45 1.35 -8.41
C LEU A 14 5.36 2.16 -9.16
N GLY A 15 5.53 2.48 -10.44
CA GLY A 15 4.55 3.28 -11.19
C GLY A 15 3.26 2.54 -11.50
N TYR A 16 3.31 1.20 -11.57
CA TYR A 16 2.15 0.32 -11.65
C TYR A 16 2.31 -0.84 -10.67
N ILE A 17 1.25 -1.13 -9.93
CA ILE A 17 1.26 -2.09 -8.82
C ILE A 17 0.90 -3.50 -9.30
N GLY A 18 1.82 -4.09 -10.06
CA GLY A 18 1.63 -5.42 -10.61
C GLY A 18 2.43 -5.66 -11.89
N PRO A 19 2.29 -6.82 -12.53
CA PRO A 19 2.97 -7.12 -13.77
C PRO A 19 2.43 -6.24 -14.90
N VAL A 20 3.35 -5.68 -15.67
CA VAL A 20 3.02 -4.94 -16.91
C VAL A 20 3.23 -5.90 -18.08
N PRO A 21 2.16 -6.28 -18.84
CA PRO A 21 2.24 -7.28 -19.90
C PRO A 21 2.90 -6.70 -21.16
N LEU A 22 4.17 -6.34 -21.06
CA LEU A 22 4.98 -5.81 -22.15
C LEU A 22 6.21 -6.70 -22.35
N PRO A 23 6.33 -7.43 -23.48
CA PRO A 23 7.43 -8.39 -23.71
C PRO A 23 8.82 -7.77 -23.64
N GLU A 24 8.94 -6.48 -23.89
CA GLU A 24 10.19 -5.75 -23.85
C GLU A 24 10.66 -5.42 -22.41
N LEU A 25 9.82 -5.63 -21.40
CA LEU A 25 10.23 -5.55 -20.00
C LEU A 25 10.87 -6.86 -19.56
N ASP A 26 12.05 -6.77 -18.99
CA ASP A 26 12.82 -7.94 -18.54
C ASP A 26 12.45 -8.34 -17.11
N TYR A 27 12.26 -7.33 -16.24
CA TYR A 27 12.04 -7.57 -14.81
C TYR A 27 10.94 -6.67 -14.22
N ILE A 28 10.30 -7.18 -13.16
CA ILE A 28 9.53 -6.40 -12.19
C ILE A 28 10.29 -6.35 -10.87
N LEU A 29 10.60 -5.14 -10.37
CA LEU A 29 11.23 -4.99 -9.06
C LEU A 29 10.21 -5.29 -7.96
N CYS A 30 10.60 -6.17 -7.04
CA CYS A 30 9.75 -6.66 -5.96
C CYS A 30 10.59 -7.03 -4.73
N ASP A 31 9.96 -7.59 -3.73
CA ASP A 31 10.60 -8.28 -2.61
C ASP A 31 10.03 -9.69 -2.42
N ASN A 32 10.51 -10.42 -1.42
CA ASN A 32 10.06 -11.79 -1.15
C ASN A 32 8.63 -11.89 -0.61
N VAL A 33 8.01 -10.77 -0.22
CA VAL A 33 6.63 -10.73 0.28
C VAL A 33 5.67 -10.39 -0.86
N THR A 34 5.98 -9.38 -1.65
CA THR A 34 5.11 -8.95 -2.77
C THR A 34 5.04 -9.99 -3.88
N ILE A 35 6.17 -10.64 -4.21
CA ILE A 35 6.21 -11.81 -5.08
C ILE A 35 7.10 -12.85 -4.41
N PRO A 36 6.54 -13.82 -3.66
CA PRO A 36 7.34 -14.90 -3.06
C PRO A 36 7.91 -15.83 -4.14
N PRO A 37 9.04 -16.54 -3.85
CA PRO A 37 9.74 -17.34 -4.84
C PRO A 37 8.93 -18.46 -5.50
N ASP A 38 7.97 -19.03 -4.78
CA ASP A 38 7.05 -20.06 -5.29
C ASP A 38 6.04 -19.54 -6.32
N MET A 39 5.93 -18.21 -6.47
CA MET A 39 5.07 -17.57 -7.46
C MET A 39 5.82 -17.10 -8.72
N ASP A 40 7.12 -17.36 -8.86
CA ASP A 40 7.92 -16.86 -9.99
C ASP A 40 7.33 -17.21 -11.36
N ALA A 41 6.78 -18.41 -11.50
CA ALA A 41 6.19 -18.88 -12.75
C ALA A 41 4.90 -18.15 -13.14
N GLU A 42 4.29 -17.43 -12.22
CA GLU A 42 3.04 -16.69 -12.44
C GLU A 42 3.29 -15.25 -12.91
N TYR A 43 4.54 -14.79 -12.90
CA TYR A 43 4.88 -13.40 -13.20
C TYR A 43 5.67 -13.23 -14.49
N SER A 44 5.19 -12.30 -15.30
CA SER A 44 5.91 -11.77 -16.46
C SER A 44 5.69 -10.24 -16.45
N PRO A 45 6.75 -9.42 -16.46
CA PRO A 45 8.18 -9.77 -16.52
C PRO A 45 8.69 -10.49 -15.25
N LYS A 46 9.90 -11.08 -15.33
CA LYS A 46 10.50 -11.90 -14.25
C LYS A 46 10.70 -11.08 -12.97
N PRO A 47 10.45 -11.65 -11.78
CA PRO A 47 10.74 -10.99 -10.51
C PRO A 47 12.24 -10.67 -10.34
N LEU A 48 12.54 -9.42 -10.00
CA LEU A 48 13.85 -8.97 -9.52
C LEU A 48 13.69 -8.52 -8.08
N ARG A 49 14.19 -9.32 -7.14
CA ARG A 49 13.97 -9.10 -5.72
C ARG A 49 15.05 -8.24 -5.10
N ILE A 50 14.63 -7.26 -4.30
CA ILE A 50 15.49 -6.56 -3.36
C ILE A 50 15.30 -7.14 -1.95
N ALA A 51 16.34 -7.07 -1.14
CA ALA A 51 16.24 -7.43 0.27
C ALA A 51 15.41 -6.39 1.05
N GLY A 52 14.59 -6.85 1.99
CA GLY A 52 13.70 -6.00 2.77
C GLY A 52 12.42 -5.64 2.03
N CYS A 53 11.99 -4.37 2.08
CA CYS A 53 10.76 -3.91 1.45
C CYS A 53 11.02 -3.37 0.04
N TYR A 54 10.09 -3.66 -0.87
CA TYR A 54 10.14 -3.17 -2.26
C TYR A 54 9.94 -1.65 -2.37
N GLN A 55 9.25 -1.03 -1.40
CA GLN A 55 8.82 0.37 -1.51
C GLN A 55 9.91 1.34 -1.06
N ALA A 56 10.27 2.26 -1.96
CA ALA A 56 11.07 3.44 -1.60
C ALA A 56 10.20 4.43 -0.80
N ASN A 57 10.78 5.00 0.24
CA ASN A 57 10.11 6.01 1.06
C ASN A 57 11.04 7.23 1.24
N ASP A 58 10.44 8.42 1.31
CA ASP A 58 11.17 9.63 1.67
C ASP A 58 11.43 9.64 3.18
N SER A 59 12.70 9.71 3.57
CA SER A 59 13.10 9.82 4.98
C SER A 59 12.80 11.20 5.57
N HIS A 60 12.68 12.23 4.74
CA HIS A 60 12.36 13.58 5.20
C HIS A 60 10.89 13.70 5.60
N LEU A 61 10.64 14.24 6.79
CA LEU A 61 9.30 14.60 7.26
C LEU A 61 9.29 16.10 7.56
N PRO A 62 8.42 16.88 6.89
CA PRO A 62 8.26 18.29 7.22
C PRO A 62 7.68 18.46 8.63
N VAL A 63 7.75 19.66 9.16
CA VAL A 63 7.07 20.00 10.42
C VAL A 63 5.55 19.92 10.16
N LEU A 64 4.91 18.97 10.84
CA LEU A 64 3.49 18.74 10.69
C LEU A 64 2.67 19.70 11.54
N PRO A 65 1.47 20.12 11.08
CA PRO A 65 0.57 20.94 11.88
C PRO A 65 0.06 20.19 13.10
N ALA A 66 -0.20 20.93 14.18
CA ALA A 66 -0.83 20.36 15.37
C ALA A 66 -2.31 20.04 15.05
N VAL A 67 -2.70 18.80 15.35
CA VAL A 67 -4.07 18.31 15.22
C VAL A 67 -4.51 17.59 16.49
N SER A 68 -5.81 17.53 16.74
CA SER A 68 -6.39 16.79 17.87
C SER A 68 -7.66 16.06 17.44
N ARG A 69 -8.08 15.06 18.21
CA ARG A 69 -9.37 14.40 17.98
C ARG A 69 -10.52 15.41 17.96
N LEU A 70 -10.48 16.39 18.86
CA LEU A 70 -11.49 17.46 18.90
C LEU A 70 -11.51 18.29 17.61
N SER A 71 -10.36 18.72 17.10
CA SER A 71 -10.27 19.52 15.87
C SER A 71 -10.68 18.75 14.60
N GLU A 72 -10.65 17.42 14.66
CA GLU A 72 -11.07 16.53 13.55
C GLU A 72 -12.47 15.94 13.75
N GLY A 73 -13.21 16.39 14.79
CA GLY A 73 -14.58 15.93 15.06
C GLY A 73 -14.65 14.47 15.56
N LEU A 74 -13.57 13.97 16.14
CA LEU A 74 -13.47 12.60 16.64
C LEU A 74 -13.77 12.55 18.14
N PRO A 75 -14.42 11.47 18.63
CA PRO A 75 -14.63 11.26 20.06
C PRO A 75 -13.28 11.06 20.80
N GLN A 76 -13.20 11.61 22.02
CA GLN A 76 -11.95 11.61 22.78
C GLN A 76 -11.58 10.21 23.29
N ASP A 77 -12.57 9.46 23.78
CA ASP A 77 -12.36 8.19 24.52
C ASP A 77 -12.67 6.94 23.69
N ALA A 78 -13.22 7.06 22.48
CA ALA A 78 -13.54 5.93 21.63
C ALA A 78 -12.27 5.33 20.98
N PHE A 79 -12.32 4.02 20.72
CA PHE A 79 -11.34 3.40 19.84
C PHE A 79 -11.65 3.76 18.39
N ILE A 80 -10.68 4.31 17.66
CA ILE A 80 -10.86 4.82 16.31
C ILE A 80 -10.23 3.85 15.31
N TYR A 81 -11.07 3.02 14.67
CA TYR A 81 -10.69 2.35 13.45
C TYR A 81 -10.70 3.36 12.31
N CYS A 82 -9.72 3.32 11.41
CA CYS A 82 -9.75 4.20 10.25
C CYS A 82 -9.36 3.49 8.96
N CYS A 83 -9.83 4.03 7.84
CA CYS A 83 -9.29 3.72 6.52
C CYS A 83 -9.19 5.03 5.72
N ALA A 84 -7.98 5.41 5.38
CA ALA A 84 -7.71 6.63 4.62
C ALA A 84 -7.48 6.36 3.12
N SER A 85 -7.87 5.18 2.64
CA SER A 85 -7.85 4.81 1.23
C SER A 85 -9.04 5.40 0.47
N HIS A 86 -8.87 5.62 -0.84
CA HIS A 86 -9.99 5.98 -1.72
C HIS A 86 -11.10 4.91 -1.69
N HIS A 87 -12.35 5.33 -1.79
CA HIS A 87 -13.50 4.46 -1.67
C HIS A 87 -13.60 3.40 -2.77
N TYR A 88 -12.97 3.60 -3.95
CA TYR A 88 -12.93 2.56 -4.99
C TYR A 88 -12.18 1.29 -4.57
N LYS A 89 -11.37 1.35 -3.50
CA LYS A 89 -10.70 0.19 -2.90
C LYS A 89 -11.58 -0.55 -1.89
N ILE A 90 -12.66 0.07 -1.42
CA ILE A 90 -13.54 -0.48 -0.42
C ILE A 90 -14.57 -1.37 -1.12
N THR A 91 -14.34 -2.67 -1.13
CA THR A 91 -15.32 -3.64 -1.64
C THR A 91 -16.46 -3.84 -0.66
N GLU A 92 -17.60 -4.34 -1.14
CA GLU A 92 -18.74 -4.69 -0.27
C GLU A 92 -18.33 -5.69 0.82
N THR A 93 -17.52 -6.69 0.46
CA THR A 93 -17.01 -7.70 1.40
C THR A 93 -16.17 -7.05 2.51
N MET A 94 -15.25 -6.12 2.16
CA MET A 94 -14.44 -5.41 3.15
C MET A 94 -15.30 -4.53 4.05
N PHE A 95 -16.24 -3.78 3.48
CA PHE A 95 -17.08 -2.90 4.28
C PHE A 95 -18.02 -3.68 5.20
N THR A 96 -18.53 -4.84 4.75
CA THR A 96 -19.29 -5.76 5.57
C THR A 96 -18.46 -6.27 6.77
N ALA A 97 -17.22 -6.68 6.53
CA ALA A 97 -16.30 -7.08 7.59
C ALA A 97 -16.05 -5.95 8.61
N TRP A 98 -15.91 -4.70 8.13
CA TRP A 98 -15.78 -3.54 9.03
C TRP A 98 -17.05 -3.30 9.85
N CYS A 99 -18.24 -3.51 9.27
CA CYS A 99 -19.48 -3.46 10.02
C CYS A 99 -19.52 -4.54 11.11
N ASP A 100 -19.04 -5.76 10.85
CA ASP A 100 -18.98 -6.85 11.85
C ASP A 100 -17.99 -6.51 12.98
N ILE A 101 -16.83 -5.93 12.66
CA ILE A 101 -15.87 -5.42 13.65
C ILE A 101 -16.53 -4.36 14.55
N LEU A 102 -17.22 -3.40 13.95
CA LEU A 102 -17.86 -2.32 14.70
C LEU A 102 -19.09 -2.81 15.51
N ALA A 103 -19.82 -3.83 15.04
CA ALA A 103 -20.88 -4.46 15.80
C ALA A 103 -20.35 -5.13 17.08
N ALA A 104 -19.16 -5.75 17.01
CA ALA A 104 -18.50 -6.36 18.16
C ALA A 104 -17.74 -5.35 19.05
N SER A 105 -17.61 -4.08 18.63
CA SER A 105 -16.87 -3.03 19.33
C SER A 105 -17.78 -1.81 19.57
N PRO A 106 -18.74 -1.87 20.53
CA PRO A 106 -19.81 -0.87 20.65
C PRO A 106 -19.35 0.56 20.90
N ASP A 107 -18.21 0.75 21.57
CA ASP A 107 -17.64 2.07 21.92
C ASP A 107 -16.65 2.58 20.85
N ALA A 108 -16.47 1.86 19.76
CA ALA A 108 -15.57 2.26 18.68
C ALA A 108 -16.30 3.02 17.57
N VAL A 109 -15.53 3.78 16.78
CA VAL A 109 -15.99 4.47 15.57
C VAL A 109 -15.16 4.03 14.36
N LEU A 110 -15.75 4.14 13.18
CA LEU A 110 -15.05 3.98 11.91
C LEU A 110 -14.87 5.36 11.26
N TRP A 111 -13.62 5.74 10.99
CA TRP A 111 -13.23 7.01 10.40
C TRP A 111 -12.71 6.82 8.98
N LEU A 112 -13.44 7.31 8.00
CA LEU A 112 -13.13 7.22 6.58
C LEU A 112 -12.83 8.60 6.01
N ILE A 113 -12.10 8.68 4.89
CA ILE A 113 -12.02 9.93 4.13
C ILE A 113 -13.36 10.20 3.43
N ASP A 114 -13.72 11.48 3.26
CA ASP A 114 -14.85 11.90 2.44
C ASP A 114 -14.39 11.99 0.98
N ASP A 115 -14.54 10.88 0.25
CA ASP A 115 -13.99 10.75 -1.11
C ASP A 115 -14.92 11.36 -2.16
N ASN A 116 -16.18 10.94 -2.17
CA ASN A 116 -17.22 11.53 -3.01
C ASN A 116 -18.62 11.29 -2.42
N PRO A 117 -19.62 12.12 -2.75
CA PRO A 117 -20.96 12.05 -2.17
C PRO A 117 -21.68 10.71 -2.44
N GLU A 118 -21.52 10.13 -3.62
CA GLU A 118 -22.19 8.90 -4.03
C GLU A 118 -21.72 7.71 -3.21
N SER A 119 -20.40 7.53 -3.09
CA SER A 119 -19.83 6.45 -2.29
C SER A 119 -20.10 6.65 -0.81
N ARG A 120 -20.04 7.89 -0.29
CA ARG A 120 -20.44 8.22 1.08
C ARG A 120 -21.89 7.80 1.35
N ALA A 121 -22.82 8.14 0.46
CA ALA A 121 -24.22 7.75 0.59
C ALA A 121 -24.42 6.23 0.55
N ALA A 122 -23.68 5.51 -0.33
CA ALA A 122 -23.74 4.06 -0.42
C ALA A 122 -23.23 3.38 0.86
N LEU A 123 -22.07 3.81 1.37
CA LEU A 123 -21.51 3.29 2.62
C LEU A 123 -22.44 3.58 3.81
N SER A 124 -23.02 4.78 3.88
CA SER A 124 -23.96 5.14 4.95
C SER A 124 -25.23 4.29 4.92
N ARG A 125 -25.79 4.00 3.73
CA ARG A 125 -26.95 3.10 3.60
C ARG A 125 -26.62 1.67 4.04
N HIS A 126 -25.47 1.12 3.61
CA HIS A 126 -25.04 -0.22 4.01
C HIS A 126 -24.84 -0.31 5.54
N TRP A 127 -24.20 0.72 6.13
CA TRP A 127 -24.00 0.85 7.57
C TRP A 127 -25.33 0.81 8.35
N GLN A 128 -26.30 1.62 7.92
CA GLN A 128 -27.64 1.67 8.53
C GLN A 128 -28.40 0.34 8.37
N ALA A 129 -28.30 -0.29 7.19
CA ALA A 129 -28.92 -1.60 6.95
C ALA A 129 -28.36 -2.70 7.88
N ARG A 130 -27.13 -2.54 8.38
CA ARG A 130 -26.52 -3.42 9.39
C ARG A 130 -26.90 -3.05 10.85
N GLY A 131 -27.79 -2.07 11.04
CA GLY A 131 -28.26 -1.65 12.37
C GLY A 131 -27.25 -0.84 13.19
N LEU A 132 -26.19 -0.35 12.57
CA LEU A 132 -25.16 0.43 13.26
C LEU A 132 -25.57 1.90 13.39
N ALA A 133 -25.27 2.51 14.55
CA ALA A 133 -25.60 3.92 14.81
C ALA A 133 -24.86 4.86 13.86
N ALA A 134 -25.58 5.79 13.21
CA ALA A 134 -25.03 6.68 12.19
C ALA A 134 -23.82 7.51 12.66
N GLY A 135 -23.85 7.96 13.93
CA GLY A 135 -22.76 8.76 14.52
C GLY A 135 -21.44 8.01 14.73
N ARG A 136 -21.43 6.68 14.51
CA ARG A 136 -20.21 5.87 14.60
C ARG A 136 -19.46 5.71 13.27
N LEU A 137 -20.04 6.18 12.15
CA LEU A 137 -19.39 6.28 10.85
C LEU A 137 -19.07 7.75 10.57
N ILE A 138 -17.80 8.11 10.65
CA ILE A 138 -17.34 9.50 10.55
C ILE A 138 -16.57 9.66 9.24
N PHE A 139 -16.87 10.70 8.50
CA PHE A 139 -16.19 11.03 7.25
C PHE A 139 -15.30 12.28 7.42
N ALA A 140 -14.01 12.12 7.15
CA ALA A 140 -13.02 13.19 7.24
C ALA A 140 -12.94 13.96 5.93
N PRO A 141 -13.03 15.29 5.93
CA PRO A 141 -12.86 16.08 4.71
C PRO A 141 -11.44 15.91 4.16
N ARG A 142 -11.27 16.12 2.85
CA ARG A 142 -9.96 16.23 2.22
C ARG A 142 -9.22 17.45 2.75
N VAL A 143 -7.96 17.31 3.05
CA VAL A 143 -7.06 18.35 3.56
C VAL A 143 -5.73 18.30 2.81
N ASP A 144 -4.86 19.27 3.05
CA ASP A 144 -3.49 19.26 2.53
C ASP A 144 -2.69 18.04 3.01
N PRO A 145 -1.60 17.65 2.32
CA PRO A 145 -0.84 16.44 2.62
C PRO A 145 -0.25 16.40 4.04
N ASP A 146 0.16 17.54 4.59
CA ASP A 146 0.81 17.57 5.91
C ASP A 146 -0.21 17.39 7.02
N ARG A 147 -1.35 18.06 6.94
CA ARG A 147 -2.47 17.81 7.85
C ARG A 147 -3.03 16.38 7.71
N TYR A 148 -3.07 15.86 6.48
CA TYR A 148 -3.45 14.47 6.23
C TYR A 148 -2.54 13.50 6.99
N ARG A 149 -1.20 13.68 6.93
CA ARG A 149 -0.26 12.84 7.68
C ARG A 149 -0.44 13.01 9.19
N ALA A 150 -0.51 14.27 9.66
CA ALA A 150 -0.65 14.57 11.08
C ALA A 150 -1.85 13.86 11.72
N ARG A 151 -3.00 13.88 11.05
CA ARG A 151 -4.24 13.30 11.60
C ARG A 151 -4.27 11.78 11.59
N LEU A 152 -3.43 11.08 10.79
CA LEU A 152 -3.32 9.62 10.86
C LEU A 152 -2.94 9.15 12.28
N GLY A 153 -2.10 9.91 12.99
CA GLY A 153 -1.70 9.61 14.36
C GLY A 153 -2.83 9.68 15.40
N LEU A 154 -4.00 10.24 15.05
CA LEU A 154 -5.16 10.34 15.95
C LEU A 154 -5.98 9.06 16.02
N ALA A 155 -5.85 8.17 15.03
CA ALA A 155 -6.51 6.89 14.99
C ALA A 155 -5.75 5.82 15.80
N ASP A 156 -6.44 4.72 16.09
CA ASP A 156 -5.91 3.64 16.91
C ASP A 156 -5.51 2.42 16.06
N LEU A 157 -6.27 2.09 15.01
CA LEU A 157 -5.95 1.01 14.08
C LEU A 157 -6.40 1.36 12.67
N PHE A 158 -5.49 1.25 11.71
CA PHE A 158 -5.81 1.36 10.29
C PHE A 158 -6.31 0.00 9.77
N LEU A 159 -7.52 -0.02 9.24
CA LEU A 159 -8.11 -1.17 8.56
C LEU A 159 -7.79 -1.09 7.06
N ASP A 160 -6.84 -1.91 6.62
CA ASP A 160 -6.43 -1.92 5.22
C ASP A 160 -7.45 -2.59 4.31
N THR A 161 -7.48 -2.16 3.06
CA THR A 161 -8.39 -2.67 2.02
C THR A 161 -7.82 -3.90 1.33
N SER A 162 -8.71 -4.79 0.85
CA SER A 162 -8.37 -5.95 0.03
C SER A 162 -9.39 -6.07 -1.12
N PRO A 163 -8.98 -6.51 -2.33
CA PRO A 163 -7.67 -7.04 -2.72
C PRO A 163 -6.61 -5.97 -3.05
N TYR A 164 -6.92 -4.69 -3.00
CA TYR A 164 -5.97 -3.63 -3.28
C TYR A 164 -5.56 -2.92 -1.98
N ASN A 165 -4.41 -3.34 -1.44
CA ASN A 165 -3.87 -2.78 -0.20
C ASN A 165 -3.44 -1.31 -0.33
N ALA A 166 -3.27 -0.68 0.80
CA ALA A 166 -2.57 0.59 0.92
C ALA A 166 -1.06 0.37 0.70
N GLY A 167 -0.42 1.26 -0.05
CA GLY A 167 1.03 1.34 -0.22
C GLY A 167 1.58 2.57 0.48
N THR A 168 1.61 3.72 -0.19
CA THR A 168 2.09 5.00 0.36
C THR A 168 1.35 5.38 1.64
N ILE A 169 0.00 5.24 1.64
CA ILE A 169 -0.84 5.53 2.82
C ILE A 169 -0.47 4.61 4.01
N ALA A 170 -0.15 3.33 3.74
CA ALA A 170 0.30 2.40 4.76
C ALA A 170 1.64 2.83 5.37
N SER A 171 2.60 3.24 4.55
CA SER A 171 3.88 3.76 5.02
C SER A 171 3.70 5.04 5.86
N ASP A 172 2.85 5.98 5.40
CA ASP A 172 2.53 7.19 6.16
C ASP A 172 1.88 6.88 7.51
N ALA A 173 0.92 5.94 7.55
CA ALA A 173 0.28 5.51 8.80
C ALA A 173 1.29 4.92 9.79
N LEU A 174 2.12 3.98 9.36
CA LEU A 174 3.19 3.39 10.19
C LEU A 174 4.18 4.45 10.69
N ARG A 175 4.54 5.41 9.82
CA ARG A 175 5.40 6.54 10.18
C ARG A 175 4.79 7.43 11.26
N MET A 176 3.48 7.63 11.21
CA MET A 176 2.73 8.42 12.19
C MET A 176 2.38 7.64 13.48
N GLY A 177 2.93 6.45 13.63
CA GLY A 177 2.68 5.61 14.80
C GLY A 177 1.30 4.97 14.84
N LEU A 178 0.64 4.84 13.69
CA LEU A 178 -0.65 4.18 13.54
C LEU A 178 -0.44 2.73 13.10
N PRO A 179 -0.78 1.72 13.94
CA PRO A 179 -0.75 0.32 13.56
C PRO A 179 -1.73 0.04 12.40
N ILE A 180 -1.36 -0.89 11.54
CA ILE A 180 -2.17 -1.32 10.39
C ILE A 180 -2.48 -2.79 10.54
N LEU A 181 -3.72 -3.18 10.27
CA LEU A 181 -4.11 -4.57 10.03
C LEU A 181 -4.41 -4.74 8.56
N SER A 182 -3.73 -5.68 7.90
CA SER A 182 -3.90 -5.94 6.47
C SER A 182 -4.29 -7.39 6.20
N LEU A 183 -5.15 -7.60 5.21
CA LEU A 183 -5.49 -8.92 4.69
C LEU A 183 -4.59 -9.23 3.48
N GLN A 184 -3.72 -10.23 3.65
CA GLN A 184 -2.82 -10.66 2.60
C GLN A 184 -3.55 -11.52 1.58
N GLY A 185 -3.47 -11.11 0.32
CA GLY A 185 -3.97 -11.88 -0.80
C GLY A 185 -2.85 -12.49 -1.65
N ARG A 186 -3.21 -12.91 -2.87
CA ARG A 186 -2.28 -13.58 -3.80
C ARG A 186 -1.56 -12.59 -4.73
N ALA A 187 -2.28 -11.58 -5.25
CA ALA A 187 -1.73 -10.62 -6.20
C ALA A 187 -0.73 -9.64 -5.52
N PHE A 188 0.19 -9.08 -6.30
CA PHE A 188 1.15 -8.06 -5.83
C PHE A 188 0.46 -6.95 -5.03
N CYS A 189 -0.60 -6.35 -5.60
CA CYS A 189 -1.33 -5.27 -4.94
C CYS A 189 -2.02 -5.68 -3.63
N ALA A 190 -2.28 -6.98 -3.42
CA ALA A 190 -2.85 -7.53 -2.20
C ALA A 190 -1.80 -7.99 -1.17
N ARG A 191 -0.53 -7.65 -1.39
CA ARG A 191 0.62 -8.01 -0.55
C ARG A 191 1.49 -6.81 -0.17
N MET A 192 1.12 -5.62 -0.67
CA MET A 192 1.92 -4.40 -0.47
C MET A 192 2.05 -4.02 1.01
N ALA A 193 0.93 -3.94 1.73
CA ALA A 193 0.96 -3.64 3.16
C ALA A 193 1.63 -4.76 3.97
N SER A 194 1.47 -6.03 3.55
CA SER A 194 2.18 -7.16 4.17
C SER A 194 3.70 -7.02 4.04
N SER A 195 4.21 -6.52 2.92
CA SER A 195 5.63 -6.23 2.75
C SER A 195 6.12 -5.18 3.75
N LEU A 196 5.40 -4.06 3.88
CA LEU A 196 5.74 -3.03 4.84
C LEU A 196 5.70 -3.55 6.29
N LEU A 197 4.65 -4.28 6.64
CA LEU A 197 4.49 -4.88 7.98
C LEU A 197 5.60 -5.89 8.30
N THR A 198 5.98 -6.71 7.34
CA THR A 198 7.10 -7.65 7.49
C THR A 198 8.42 -6.91 7.70
N ALA A 199 8.70 -5.89 6.89
CA ALA A 199 9.93 -5.12 7.00
C ALA A 199 10.08 -4.39 8.34
N ILE A 200 8.97 -3.97 8.95
CA ILE A 200 8.96 -3.27 10.23
C ILE A 200 8.79 -4.22 11.44
N GLY A 201 8.62 -5.54 11.20
CA GLY A 201 8.51 -6.55 12.26
C GLY A 201 7.13 -6.65 12.92
N LEU A 202 6.06 -6.30 12.20
CA LEU A 202 4.66 -6.36 12.65
C LEU A 202 3.88 -7.46 11.91
N THR A 203 4.44 -8.66 11.77
CA THR A 203 3.82 -9.78 11.07
C THR A 203 2.50 -10.25 11.69
N ASP A 204 2.31 -10.05 12.99
CA ASP A 204 1.05 -10.35 13.69
C ASP A 204 -0.11 -9.46 13.23
N CYS A 205 0.18 -8.38 12.50
CA CYS A 205 -0.82 -7.51 11.87
C CYS A 205 -1.15 -7.92 10.42
N ILE A 206 -0.72 -9.11 9.98
CA ILE A 206 -1.05 -9.68 8.67
C ILE A 206 -2.06 -10.81 8.87
N ALA A 207 -3.27 -10.60 8.40
CA ALA A 207 -4.31 -11.63 8.36
C ALA A 207 -4.24 -12.42 7.03
N HIS A 208 -4.65 -13.68 7.05
CA HIS A 208 -4.57 -14.58 5.89
C HIS A 208 -5.94 -14.93 5.30
N ASP A 209 -7.00 -14.71 6.06
CA ASP A 209 -8.38 -14.80 5.58
C ASP A 209 -9.28 -13.74 6.26
N MET A 210 -10.50 -13.61 5.78
CA MET A 210 -11.42 -12.58 6.29
C MET A 210 -11.86 -12.83 7.75
N PRO A 211 -12.16 -14.06 8.20
CA PRO A 211 -12.41 -14.34 9.60
C PRO A 211 -11.24 -13.95 10.52
N ASP A 212 -10.00 -14.28 10.16
CA ASP A 212 -8.79 -13.90 10.90
C ASP A 212 -8.62 -12.37 10.95
N TYR A 213 -8.88 -11.67 9.82
CA TYR A 213 -8.85 -10.21 9.76
C TYR A 213 -9.83 -9.57 10.74
N VAL A 214 -11.09 -10.06 10.77
CA VAL A 214 -12.13 -9.56 11.68
C VAL A 214 -11.75 -9.82 13.13
N GLN A 215 -11.32 -11.04 13.46
CA GLN A 215 -10.95 -11.42 14.81
C GLN A 215 -9.76 -10.63 15.35
N ARG A 216 -8.72 -10.43 14.53
CA ARG A 216 -7.56 -9.62 14.91
C ARG A 216 -7.95 -8.15 15.13
N ALA A 217 -8.79 -7.58 14.27
CA ALA A 217 -9.26 -6.20 14.46
C ALA A 217 -9.99 -6.01 15.78
N ILE A 218 -10.93 -6.94 16.10
CA ILE A 218 -11.67 -6.94 17.37
C ILE A 218 -10.69 -7.13 18.54
N GLY A 219 -9.78 -8.10 18.44
CA GLY A 219 -8.78 -8.39 19.49
C GLY A 219 -7.88 -7.20 19.79
N ILE A 220 -7.38 -6.49 18.76
CA ILE A 220 -6.56 -5.30 18.95
C ILE A 220 -7.37 -4.16 19.60
N GLY A 221 -8.63 -3.99 19.22
CA GLY A 221 -9.50 -2.96 19.80
C GLY A 221 -9.90 -3.26 21.26
N ALA A 222 -10.03 -4.53 21.63
CA ALA A 222 -10.42 -4.95 22.98
C ALA A 222 -9.25 -5.05 23.96
N ASP A 223 -8.04 -5.43 23.49
CA ASP A 223 -6.84 -5.59 24.32
C ASP A 223 -5.98 -4.32 24.31
N LYS A 224 -6.18 -3.46 25.33
CA LYS A 224 -5.38 -2.24 25.52
C LYS A 224 -3.87 -2.53 25.63
N GLY A 225 -3.47 -3.68 26.17
CA GLY A 225 -2.08 -4.08 26.30
C GLY A 225 -1.47 -4.42 24.93
N LEU A 226 -2.18 -5.17 24.10
CA LEU A 226 -1.76 -5.46 22.74
C LEU A 226 -1.64 -4.17 21.91
N HIS A 227 -2.66 -3.32 21.93
CA HIS A 227 -2.64 -2.05 21.23
C HIS A 227 -1.46 -1.16 21.68
N ALA A 228 -1.23 -1.04 22.99
CA ALA A 228 -0.11 -0.28 23.53
C ALA A 228 1.27 -0.82 23.08
N ARG A 229 1.43 -2.14 23.01
CA ARG A 229 2.66 -2.76 22.46
C ARG A 229 2.88 -2.41 20.99
N LEU A 230 1.83 -2.45 20.14
CA LEU A 230 1.94 -2.06 18.74
C LEU A 230 2.35 -0.58 18.58
N LYS A 231 1.72 0.31 19.34
CA LYS A 231 2.06 1.74 19.35
C LYS A 231 3.50 1.97 19.84
N ALA A 232 3.92 1.30 20.92
CA ALA A 232 5.27 1.40 21.47
C ALA A 232 6.33 0.90 20.47
N HIS A 233 6.04 -0.18 19.73
CA HIS A 233 6.93 -0.68 18.68
C HIS A 233 7.14 0.37 17.59
N LEU A 234 6.07 1.01 17.10
CA LEU A 234 6.18 2.08 16.11
C LEU A 234 6.93 3.31 16.66
N ALA A 235 6.64 3.70 17.91
CA ALA A 235 7.30 4.82 18.59
C ALA A 235 8.81 4.57 18.85
N SER A 236 9.27 3.31 18.85
CA SER A 236 10.69 2.96 18.99
C SER A 236 11.57 3.40 17.83
N GLY A 237 11.01 3.99 16.78
CA GLY A 237 11.71 4.37 15.56
C GLY A 237 11.87 3.21 14.56
N ALA A 238 11.05 2.15 14.67
CA ALA A 238 11.10 1.00 13.78
C ALA A 238 10.95 1.41 12.30
N TRP A 239 10.04 2.34 11.99
CA TRP A 239 9.87 2.87 10.63
C TRP A 239 11.16 3.53 10.10
N ALA A 240 11.78 4.40 10.87
CA ALA A 240 12.98 5.14 10.46
C ALA A 240 14.18 4.21 10.18
N ARG A 241 14.31 3.13 10.96
CA ARG A 241 15.41 2.16 10.80
C ARG A 241 15.20 1.16 9.67
N THR A 242 13.99 1.07 9.09
CA THR A 242 13.64 0.08 8.06
C THR A 242 13.11 0.75 6.80
N LEU A 243 11.83 1.16 6.83
CA LEU A 243 11.16 1.77 5.67
C LEU A 243 11.71 3.16 5.34
N GLY A 244 12.20 3.91 6.33
CA GLY A 244 12.81 5.23 6.21
C GLY A 244 14.32 5.22 5.93
N ASP A 245 14.96 4.04 5.86
CA ASP A 245 16.39 3.90 5.52
C ASP A 245 16.60 4.05 4.01
N SER A 246 16.55 5.28 3.52
CA SER A 246 16.70 5.59 2.09
C SER A 246 18.07 5.21 1.53
N ASP A 247 19.13 5.38 2.33
CA ASP A 247 20.49 5.01 1.90
C ASP A 247 20.65 3.50 1.79
N GLY A 248 20.12 2.75 2.75
CA GLY A 248 20.10 1.29 2.71
C GLY A 248 19.24 0.76 1.57
N PHE A 249 18.08 1.39 1.33
CA PHE A 249 17.26 1.07 0.17
C PHE A 249 18.03 1.27 -1.15
N THR A 250 18.70 2.42 -1.31
CA THR A 250 19.48 2.73 -2.52
C THR A 250 20.56 1.67 -2.75
N ARG A 251 21.35 1.30 -1.74
CA ARG A 251 22.36 0.25 -1.85
C ARG A 251 21.77 -1.09 -2.28
N ARG A 252 20.62 -1.48 -1.74
CA ARG A 252 19.94 -2.73 -2.12
C ARG A 252 19.40 -2.68 -3.56
N LEU A 253 18.89 -1.54 -3.98
CA LEU A 253 18.43 -1.32 -5.36
C LEU A 253 19.57 -1.39 -6.35
N GLU A 254 20.70 -0.73 -6.07
CA GLU A 254 21.91 -0.79 -6.89
C GLU A 254 22.45 -2.22 -7.00
N ALA A 255 22.49 -2.96 -5.89
CA ALA A 255 22.90 -4.36 -5.90
C ALA A 255 21.98 -5.22 -6.79
N ALA A 256 20.67 -5.00 -6.75
CA ALA A 256 19.73 -5.68 -7.65
C ALA A 256 19.98 -5.33 -9.12
N TYR A 257 20.24 -4.07 -9.45
CA TYR A 257 20.60 -3.66 -10.82
C TYR A 257 21.91 -4.29 -11.28
N HIS A 258 22.92 -4.33 -10.42
CA HIS A 258 24.19 -4.98 -10.75
C HIS A 258 24.03 -6.48 -11.02
N SER A 259 23.16 -7.18 -10.29
CA SER A 259 22.93 -8.62 -10.47
C SER A 259 22.40 -8.97 -11.86
N VAL A 260 21.55 -8.13 -12.45
CA VAL A 260 20.97 -8.37 -13.78
C VAL A 260 21.83 -7.84 -14.92
N ARG A 261 22.72 -6.88 -14.65
CA ARG A 261 23.67 -6.37 -15.65
C ARG A 261 24.70 -7.41 -16.07
N LEU A 262 25.08 -8.31 -15.14
CA LEU A 262 26.12 -9.30 -15.34
C LEU A 262 25.61 -10.63 -15.90
N LEU A 263 24.29 -10.81 -16.02
CA LEU A 263 23.73 -12.04 -16.59
C LEU A 263 23.95 -12.06 -18.11
N PRO A 264 24.52 -13.15 -18.68
CA PRO A 264 24.59 -13.34 -20.11
C PRO A 264 23.16 -13.31 -20.68
N ARG A 265 22.94 -12.59 -21.78
CA ARG A 265 21.64 -12.65 -22.46
C ARG A 265 21.36 -14.08 -22.91
N ALA A 266 20.26 -14.67 -22.48
CA ALA A 266 19.69 -15.83 -23.11
C ALA A 266 19.08 -15.40 -24.43
N SER A 267 19.87 -15.41 -25.50
CA SER A 267 19.55 -15.28 -26.91
C SER A 267 20.32 -14.18 -27.63
N ASP A 268 21.58 -14.40 -27.93
CA ASP A 268 22.17 -13.94 -29.20
C ASP A 268 21.89 -14.97 -30.29
N HIS A 269 20.66 -15.36 -30.49
CA HIS A 269 20.24 -16.09 -31.68
C HIS A 269 19.35 -15.20 -32.53
N GLY A 270 20.00 -14.46 -33.44
CA GLY A 270 19.45 -14.02 -34.71
C GLY A 270 18.50 -12.82 -34.66
N PHE A 271 19.01 -11.63 -34.41
CA PHE A 271 18.49 -10.47 -35.12
C PHE A 271 19.53 -10.06 -36.16
N ALA A 272 19.27 -10.47 -37.41
CA ALA A 272 19.96 -9.90 -38.55
C ALA A 272 19.81 -8.38 -38.51
N ALA A 273 20.93 -7.70 -38.72
CA ALA A 273 20.98 -6.26 -38.84
C ALA A 273 19.90 -5.80 -39.86
N VAL A 274 18.91 -5.06 -39.40
CA VAL A 274 18.03 -4.34 -40.32
C VAL A 274 18.83 -3.19 -40.86
N HIS A 275 19.31 -3.34 -42.10
CA HIS A 275 19.90 -2.27 -42.88
C HIS A 275 18.87 -1.12 -42.93
N HIS A 276 19.30 0.05 -42.49
CA HIS A 276 18.65 1.32 -42.80
C HIS A 276 18.62 1.49 -44.30
N GLN A 277 17.50 1.21 -44.94
CA GLN A 277 17.21 1.78 -46.25
C GLN A 277 16.56 3.14 -46.03
N ASN A 278 17.22 4.17 -46.51
CA ASN A 278 16.70 5.52 -46.61
C ASN A 278 15.36 5.54 -47.34
N LEU A 279 14.31 5.99 -46.68
CA LEU A 279 13.10 6.42 -47.36
C LEU A 279 13.27 7.89 -47.74
N PRO A 280 13.06 8.23 -49.04
CA PRO A 280 13.08 9.62 -49.48
C PRO A 280 11.88 10.37 -48.92
N GLY A 281 12.17 11.62 -48.51
CA GLY A 281 11.13 12.49 -47.96
C GLY A 281 10.10 12.92 -49.02
N HIS A 282 8.87 12.99 -48.58
CA HIS A 282 7.87 13.90 -49.16
C HIS A 282 7.13 14.59 -48.02
N ILE A 283 7.48 15.86 -47.87
CA ILE A 283 6.63 16.85 -47.17
C ILE A 283 5.73 17.48 -48.21
N ALA A 284 4.44 17.43 -48.01
CA ALA A 284 3.44 18.40 -48.43
C ALA A 284 2.21 18.12 -47.57
N GLY A 285 1.61 19.01 -46.80
CA GLY A 285 1.31 20.38 -47.00
C GLY A 285 -0.19 20.52 -46.92
N ALA A 286 -0.66 21.24 -45.88
CA ALA A 286 -1.91 22.02 -45.79
C ALA A 286 -3.28 21.27 -45.88
N VAL A 287 -4.10 21.33 -44.91
CA VAL A 287 -5.12 22.34 -44.51
C VAL A 287 -5.64 21.97 -43.11
#